data_d4091db2448bf4b83b307eb558cf445c
#
_entry.id   d4091db2448bf4b83b307eb558cf445c
#
_cell.length_a   1.000
_cell.length_b   1.000
_cell.length_c   1.000
_cell.angle_alpha   90.00
_cell.angle_beta   90.00
_cell.angle_gamma   90.00
#
_symmetry.space_group_name_H-M   'P 1'
#
loop_
_entity.id
_entity.type
_entity.pdbx_description
1 polymer ?
#
loop_
_entity_poly.entity_id
_entity_poly.type
_entity_poly.pdbx_seq_one_letter_code
_entity_poly.pdbx_strand_id
1 'polypeptide(L)'
;NGFIAIIGCYAQLQSKEISEIEGVDLVIGAKEKFRLAEYINDIYKNNIDKINSCDISKVNFFKEAYSLGKNRTRAFLKVQDGCDYKCSYCTIPMARGVSRSDTIENIILNVHKIAKEGIKEVVITGVNTGDFGKRINSNKNDENNFLQLIHKLDKIETIDRFRISSIEPNLLNDNIIEFVSKSKKFVPHFHIPLQSGSDKILKKMKRRYLTNLFLNRVNTIKKYMPDSCIGVDVIVGFPGESEDEFTKTYNFLSVLDISYLHVFKYSERSNTEALNYPKVIPELIRKKRSNILRQLSLKKRKYFYQSQIGKKLNILFESENKNGFIEGYTENYIKVRDYWNPNKMNTIQKRVLSSIDKMGYCRI
;
A
#
# COMPACT_ATOMS: atom_id res chain seq x y z
N ASN A 1 9.35 26.03 -24.31
CA ASN A 1 9.87 25.44 -23.06
C ASN A 1 8.69 25.21 -22.11
N GLY A 2 8.56 23.97 -21.56
CA GLY A 2 7.52 23.63 -20.62
C GLY A 2 7.92 24.02 -19.19
N PHE A 3 6.96 24.38 -18.35
CA PHE A 3 7.16 24.65 -16.93
C PHE A 3 7.27 23.32 -16.15
N ILE A 4 8.33 23.15 -15.34
CA ILE A 4 8.60 21.92 -14.60
C ILE A 4 8.48 22.16 -13.09
N ALA A 5 7.42 21.61 -12.49
CA ALA A 5 7.23 21.60 -11.05
C ALA A 5 7.47 20.21 -10.46
N ILE A 6 8.36 20.09 -9.49
CA ILE A 6 8.64 18.84 -8.76
C ILE A 6 7.92 18.87 -7.42
N ILE A 7 7.05 17.88 -7.17
CA ILE A 7 6.21 17.84 -5.98
C ILE A 7 6.30 16.50 -5.22
N GLY A 8 6.06 16.52 -3.93
CA GLY A 8 5.88 15.30 -3.12
C GLY A 8 7.00 15.02 -2.12
N CYS A 9 7.17 13.72 -1.76
CA CYS A 9 8.02 13.33 -0.66
C CYS A 9 9.51 13.59 -0.93
N TYR A 10 9.98 13.37 -2.18
CA TYR A 10 11.36 13.63 -2.53
C TYR A 10 11.63 15.15 -2.55
N ALA A 11 10.73 15.93 -3.11
CA ALA A 11 10.77 17.39 -3.06
C ALA A 11 10.80 17.94 -1.61
N GLN A 12 10.10 17.28 -0.67
CA GLN A 12 10.14 17.63 0.75
C GLN A 12 11.50 17.35 1.39
N LEU A 13 12.15 16.24 1.03
CA LEU A 13 13.39 15.78 1.67
C LEU A 13 14.65 16.42 1.08
N GLN A 14 14.65 16.70 -0.21
CA GLN A 14 15.81 17.15 -0.99
C GLN A 14 15.47 18.37 -1.86
N SER A 15 14.72 19.31 -1.29
CA SER A 15 14.21 20.48 -2.03
C SER A 15 15.33 21.32 -2.67
N LYS A 16 16.46 21.49 -1.96
CA LYS A 16 17.61 22.25 -2.44
C LYS A 16 18.28 21.55 -3.62
N GLU A 17 18.63 20.25 -3.46
CA GLU A 17 19.25 19.44 -4.52
C GLU A 17 18.40 19.45 -5.80
N ILE A 18 17.07 19.28 -5.66
CA ILE A 18 16.16 19.27 -6.79
C ILE A 18 16.08 20.65 -7.45
N SER A 19 16.14 21.75 -6.67
CA SER A 19 16.07 23.09 -7.21
C SER A 19 17.30 23.47 -8.05
N GLU A 20 18.43 22.80 -7.83
CA GLU A 20 19.67 23.01 -8.57
C GLU A 20 19.69 22.27 -9.92
N ILE A 21 18.72 21.35 -10.16
CA ILE A 21 18.61 20.67 -11.45
C ILE A 21 18.17 21.66 -12.53
N GLU A 22 18.91 21.68 -13.64
CA GLU A 22 18.60 22.54 -14.78
C GLU A 22 17.20 22.24 -15.34
N GLY A 23 16.43 23.28 -15.62
CA GLY A 23 15.05 23.16 -16.13
C GLY A 23 13.98 22.95 -15.07
N VAL A 24 14.31 22.79 -13.79
CA VAL A 24 13.31 22.78 -12.71
C VAL A 24 12.95 24.21 -12.35
N ASP A 25 11.68 24.56 -12.48
CA ASP A 25 11.16 25.90 -12.21
C ASP A 25 10.62 26.04 -10.78
N LEU A 26 10.06 24.95 -10.21
CA LEU A 26 9.39 24.97 -8.91
C LEU A 26 9.57 23.67 -8.15
N VAL A 27 9.84 23.75 -6.85
CA VAL A 27 9.92 22.60 -5.93
C VAL A 27 8.94 22.80 -4.79
N ILE A 28 7.99 21.86 -4.65
CA ILE A 28 6.93 21.95 -3.63
C ILE A 28 6.96 20.74 -2.71
N GLY A 29 7.05 20.99 -1.40
CA GLY A 29 7.02 20.00 -0.35
C GLY A 29 5.67 19.30 -0.17
N ALA A 30 5.62 18.35 0.76
CA ALA A 30 4.46 17.48 0.96
C ALA A 30 3.19 18.22 1.42
N LYS A 31 3.32 19.31 2.18
CA LYS A 31 2.21 20.13 2.65
C LYS A 31 1.59 20.96 1.52
N GLU A 32 2.46 21.66 0.78
CA GLU A 32 2.03 22.68 -0.17
C GLU A 32 1.60 22.14 -1.53
N LYS A 33 1.85 20.86 -1.83
CA LYS A 33 1.56 20.22 -3.12
C LYS A 33 0.10 20.35 -3.60
N PHE A 34 -0.85 20.54 -2.68
CA PHE A 34 -2.26 20.72 -3.01
C PHE A 34 -2.60 22.15 -3.44
N ARG A 35 -1.65 23.07 -3.29
CA ARG A 35 -1.76 24.49 -3.70
C ARG A 35 -0.98 24.76 -5.00
N LEU A 36 -0.59 23.72 -5.74
CA LEU A 36 0.22 23.85 -6.96
C LEU A 36 -0.33 24.90 -7.94
N ALA A 37 -1.65 24.91 -8.14
CA ALA A 37 -2.29 25.87 -9.06
C ALA A 37 -2.11 27.34 -8.61
N GLU A 38 -2.14 27.58 -7.29
CA GLU A 38 -1.89 28.92 -6.72
C GLU A 38 -0.43 29.32 -7.00
N TYR A 39 0.53 28.44 -6.71
CA TYR A 39 1.94 28.70 -6.96
C TYR A 39 2.27 28.94 -8.43
N ILE A 40 1.66 28.22 -9.36
CA ILE A 40 1.84 28.45 -10.81
C ILE A 40 1.36 29.86 -11.18
N ASN A 41 0.18 30.28 -10.71
CA ASN A 41 -0.35 31.62 -11.00
C ASN A 41 0.52 32.74 -10.43
N ASP A 42 1.13 32.51 -9.25
CA ASP A 42 1.93 33.52 -8.58
C ASP A 42 3.36 33.60 -9.16
N ILE A 43 3.91 32.52 -9.71
CA ILE A 43 5.19 32.54 -10.46
C ILE A 43 5.08 33.47 -11.70
N TYR A 44 3.97 33.39 -12.43
CA TYR A 44 3.75 34.30 -13.56
C TYR A 44 3.71 35.78 -13.16
N LYS A 45 3.55 36.09 -11.87
CA LYS A 45 3.58 37.41 -11.27
C LYS A 45 4.92 37.81 -10.66
N ASN A 46 5.96 36.97 -10.82
CA ASN A 46 7.32 37.14 -10.27
C ASN A 46 7.42 37.25 -8.74
N ASN A 47 6.52 36.60 -7.98
CA ASN A 47 6.40 36.81 -6.54
C ASN A 47 6.67 35.56 -5.69
N ILE A 48 7.35 34.51 -6.19
CA ILE A 48 7.54 33.28 -5.42
C ILE A 48 8.96 32.73 -5.51
N ASP A 49 9.43 32.24 -4.37
CA ASP A 49 10.64 31.45 -4.26
C ASP A 49 10.52 30.13 -5.04
N LYS A 50 11.60 29.72 -5.70
CA LYS A 50 11.71 28.46 -6.43
C LYS A 50 11.45 27.25 -5.52
N ILE A 51 11.70 27.36 -4.21
CA ILE A 51 11.51 26.29 -3.22
C ILE A 51 10.40 26.67 -2.24
N ASN A 52 9.33 25.86 -2.23
CA ASN A 52 8.21 25.99 -1.29
C ASN A 52 8.06 24.69 -0.50
N SER A 53 8.87 24.51 0.52
CA SER A 53 8.81 23.40 1.49
C SER A 53 8.70 23.95 2.90
N CYS A 54 7.95 23.25 3.76
CA CYS A 54 7.81 23.62 5.16
C CYS A 54 8.47 22.60 6.08
N ASP A 55 8.70 23.03 7.33
CA ASP A 55 9.03 22.07 8.38
C ASP A 55 7.87 21.10 8.59
N ILE A 56 8.06 19.84 8.20
CA ILE A 56 7.02 18.82 8.23
C ILE A 56 6.58 18.50 9.67
N SER A 57 7.40 18.78 10.70
CA SER A 57 7.03 18.56 12.09
C SER A 57 5.88 19.47 12.55
N LYS A 58 5.67 20.60 11.87
CA LYS A 58 4.60 21.56 12.13
C LYS A 58 3.29 21.21 11.41
N VAL A 59 3.26 20.13 10.64
CA VAL A 59 2.06 19.72 9.88
C VAL A 59 1.20 18.83 10.77
N ASN A 60 0.12 19.38 11.29
CA ASN A 60 -0.82 18.73 12.20
C ASN A 60 -2.22 18.51 11.60
N PHE A 61 -2.46 18.91 10.37
CA PHE A 61 -3.75 18.73 9.69
C PHE A 61 -3.69 17.60 8.67
N PHE A 62 -4.83 16.93 8.48
CA PHE A 62 -5.03 15.95 7.41
C PHE A 62 -5.60 16.65 6.18
N LYS A 63 -5.08 16.34 4.99
CA LYS A 63 -5.66 16.79 3.73
C LYS A 63 -6.27 15.58 3.03
N GLU A 64 -7.56 15.62 2.81
CA GLU A 64 -8.28 14.58 2.07
C GLU A 64 -7.70 14.38 0.67
N ALA A 65 -7.69 13.14 0.21
CA ALA A 65 -7.32 12.80 -1.15
C ALA A 65 -7.92 11.45 -1.56
N TYR A 66 -8.46 11.41 -2.76
CA TYR A 66 -8.83 10.17 -3.42
C TYR A 66 -8.48 10.27 -4.91
N SER A 67 -8.26 9.12 -5.54
CA SER A 67 -7.94 9.08 -6.96
C SER A 67 -9.17 8.61 -7.74
N LEU A 68 -9.64 9.47 -8.63
CA LEU A 68 -10.59 9.12 -9.68
C LEU A 68 -9.85 9.15 -11.02
N GLY A 69 -9.98 8.12 -11.83
CA GLY A 69 -9.45 8.10 -13.19
C GLY A 69 -10.57 7.81 -14.17
N LYS A 70 -10.59 8.48 -15.34
CA LYS A 70 -11.67 8.38 -16.34
C LYS A 70 -12.06 6.94 -16.75
N ASN A 71 -11.19 5.95 -16.53
CA ASN A 71 -11.46 4.53 -16.87
C ASN A 71 -11.13 3.60 -15.71
N ARG A 72 -11.20 4.07 -14.46
CA ARG A 72 -10.89 3.24 -13.30
C ARG A 72 -12.15 2.66 -12.69
N THR A 73 -12.13 1.38 -12.40
CA THR A 73 -13.17 0.66 -11.68
C THR A 73 -12.94 0.66 -10.18
N ARG A 74 -11.75 1.12 -9.75
CA ARG A 74 -11.31 1.20 -8.36
C ARG A 74 -10.81 2.61 -8.03
N ALA A 75 -11.22 3.13 -6.89
CA ALA A 75 -10.69 4.37 -6.32
C ALA A 75 -9.78 4.06 -5.12
N PHE A 76 -8.71 4.85 -4.95
CA PHE A 76 -7.88 4.81 -3.76
C PHE A 76 -8.27 5.98 -2.87
N LEU A 77 -8.72 5.69 -1.66
CA LEU A 77 -9.13 6.69 -0.67
C LEU A 77 -8.11 6.74 0.46
N LYS A 78 -7.46 7.89 0.61
CA LYS A 78 -6.53 8.12 1.71
C LYS A 78 -7.30 8.45 2.98
N VAL A 79 -7.13 7.61 4.01
CA VAL A 79 -7.77 7.77 5.33
C VAL A 79 -6.77 8.17 6.42
N GLN A 80 -5.48 7.93 6.20
CA GLN A 80 -4.40 8.19 7.15
C GLN A 80 -3.15 8.68 6.41
N ASP A 81 -2.34 9.55 7.03
CA ASP A 81 -1.08 10.06 6.48
C ASP A 81 -0.03 10.23 7.59
N GLY A 82 1.26 10.23 7.21
CA GLY A 82 2.36 10.28 8.17
C GLY A 82 2.55 8.97 8.95
N CYS A 83 3.57 8.91 9.81
CA CYS A 83 3.88 7.72 10.60
C CYS A 83 4.69 8.08 11.84
N ASP A 84 4.31 7.50 13.00
CA ASP A 84 5.01 7.66 14.28
C ASP A 84 6.08 6.57 14.50
N TYR A 85 6.25 5.64 13.56
CA TYR A 85 7.27 4.61 13.65
C TYR A 85 8.63 5.19 13.25
N LYS A 86 9.62 4.91 14.08
CA LYS A 86 11.02 5.33 13.85
C LYS A 86 11.83 4.16 13.29
N CYS A 87 11.33 3.53 12.22
CA CYS A 87 12.09 2.48 11.55
C CYS A 87 13.42 3.04 11.04
N SER A 88 14.52 2.35 11.33
CA SER A 88 15.87 2.88 11.12
C SER A 88 16.23 3.23 9.66
N TYR A 89 15.49 2.70 8.70
CA TYR A 89 15.71 2.91 7.25
C TYR A 89 14.68 3.84 6.58
N CYS A 90 13.68 4.29 7.34
CA CYS A 90 12.49 4.89 6.74
C CYS A 90 12.54 6.43 6.79
N THR A 91 12.31 7.05 5.64
CA THR A 91 12.25 8.51 5.49
C THR A 91 10.84 9.08 5.60
N ILE A 92 9.82 8.24 5.72
CA ILE A 92 8.41 8.69 5.73
C ILE A 92 8.10 9.70 6.84
N PRO A 93 8.54 9.52 8.11
CA PRO A 93 8.30 10.53 9.14
C PRO A 93 8.91 11.89 8.79
N MET A 94 10.06 11.91 8.12
CA MET A 94 10.73 13.13 7.68
C MET A 94 10.05 13.78 6.47
N ALA A 95 9.42 12.96 5.61
CA ALA A 95 8.75 13.46 4.40
C ALA A 95 7.28 13.82 4.62
N ARG A 96 6.59 13.13 5.53
CA ARG A 96 5.15 13.26 5.73
C ARG A 96 4.73 13.64 7.15
N GLY A 97 5.68 13.64 8.10
CA GLY A 97 5.42 13.99 9.49
C GLY A 97 4.75 12.86 10.29
N VAL A 98 4.16 13.24 11.40
CA VAL A 98 3.49 12.36 12.34
C VAL A 98 2.21 11.75 11.78
N SER A 99 1.80 10.59 12.33
CA SER A 99 0.54 9.93 11.97
C SER A 99 -0.65 10.83 12.27
N ARG A 100 -1.53 11.01 11.31
CA ARG A 100 -2.77 11.77 11.41
C ARG A 100 -3.83 11.19 10.48
N SER A 101 -5.08 11.41 10.81
CA SER A 101 -6.21 10.78 10.12
C SER A 101 -7.30 11.80 9.81
N ASP A 102 -8.16 11.45 8.87
CA ASP A 102 -9.43 12.14 8.65
C ASP A 102 -10.47 11.69 9.68
N THR A 103 -11.60 12.39 9.77
CA THR A 103 -12.76 11.93 10.55
C THR A 103 -13.50 10.82 9.80
N ILE A 104 -14.21 9.96 10.52
CA ILE A 104 -15.03 8.91 9.90
C ILE A 104 -16.11 9.52 9.02
N GLU A 105 -16.71 10.63 9.44
CA GLU A 105 -17.78 11.35 8.72
C GLU A 105 -17.28 11.86 7.38
N ASN A 106 -16.11 12.51 7.34
CA ASN A 106 -15.51 13.00 6.09
C ASN A 106 -15.14 11.84 5.14
N ILE A 107 -14.64 10.72 5.69
CA ILE A 107 -14.34 9.54 4.89
C ILE A 107 -15.62 8.98 4.25
N ILE A 108 -16.72 8.88 5.00
CA ILE A 108 -18.02 8.43 4.49
C ILE A 108 -18.51 9.38 3.39
N LEU A 109 -18.43 10.69 3.59
CA LEU A 109 -18.78 11.68 2.56
C LEU A 109 -17.95 11.50 1.29
N ASN A 110 -16.65 11.24 1.40
CA ASN A 110 -15.80 10.99 0.25
C ASN A 110 -16.12 9.67 -0.44
N VAL A 111 -16.49 8.62 0.31
CA VAL A 111 -16.95 7.35 -0.27
C VAL A 111 -18.23 7.57 -1.09
N HIS A 112 -19.18 8.38 -0.60
CA HIS A 112 -20.39 8.71 -1.37
C HIS A 112 -20.08 9.53 -2.63
N LYS A 113 -19.11 10.45 -2.58
CA LYS A 113 -18.64 11.17 -3.81
C LYS A 113 -18.05 10.20 -4.82
N ILE A 114 -17.20 9.26 -4.36
CA ILE A 114 -16.59 8.21 -5.19
C ILE A 114 -17.66 7.31 -5.81
N ALA A 115 -18.67 6.92 -5.05
CA ALA A 115 -19.75 6.07 -5.51
C ALA A 115 -20.58 6.72 -6.66
N LYS A 116 -20.81 8.04 -6.61
CA LYS A 116 -21.49 8.79 -7.67
C LYS A 116 -20.78 8.73 -9.02
N GLU A 117 -19.46 8.49 -9.02
CA GLU A 117 -18.66 8.30 -10.24
C GLU A 117 -18.73 6.84 -10.78
N GLY A 118 -19.59 6.00 -10.23
CA GLY A 118 -19.80 4.62 -10.68
C GLY A 118 -18.69 3.64 -10.26
N ILE A 119 -17.84 4.02 -9.33
CA ILE A 119 -16.75 3.17 -8.81
C ILE A 119 -17.35 2.00 -8.01
N LYS A 120 -16.84 0.79 -8.25
CA LYS A 120 -17.29 -0.45 -7.62
C LYS A 120 -16.47 -0.88 -6.42
N GLU A 121 -15.16 -0.56 -6.42
CA GLU A 121 -14.24 -0.92 -5.34
C GLU A 121 -13.52 0.31 -4.79
N VAL A 122 -13.53 0.48 -3.46
CA VAL A 122 -12.72 1.48 -2.77
C VAL A 122 -11.57 0.79 -2.04
N VAL A 123 -10.34 1.17 -2.39
CA VAL A 123 -9.12 0.74 -1.70
C VAL A 123 -8.80 1.77 -0.62
N ILE A 124 -8.90 1.36 0.64
CA ILE A 124 -8.58 2.20 1.79
C ILE A 124 -7.06 2.27 1.92
N THR A 125 -6.50 3.48 1.82
CA THR A 125 -5.06 3.69 1.80
C THR A 125 -4.58 4.60 2.92
N GLY A 126 -3.33 4.40 3.31
CA GLY A 126 -2.60 5.22 4.26
C GLY A 126 -1.12 4.87 4.21
N VAL A 127 -0.32 5.61 4.94
CA VAL A 127 1.08 5.23 5.21
C VAL A 127 1.11 4.03 6.17
N ASN A 128 0.22 4.04 7.16
CA ASN A 128 -0.02 2.97 8.11
C ASN A 128 -1.50 2.97 8.47
N THR A 129 -2.33 2.28 7.70
CA THR A 129 -3.80 2.35 7.84
C THR A 129 -4.30 1.94 9.22
N GLY A 130 -3.61 1.01 9.89
CA GLY A 130 -3.95 0.58 11.24
C GLY A 130 -3.75 1.66 12.32
N ASP A 131 -3.01 2.72 12.03
CA ASP A 131 -2.86 3.90 12.90
C ASP A 131 -4.02 4.92 12.75
N PHE A 132 -5.04 4.59 11.95
CA PHE A 132 -6.23 5.44 11.83
C PHE A 132 -6.83 5.78 13.20
N GLY A 133 -7.28 7.01 13.33
CA GLY A 133 -7.80 7.55 14.58
C GLY A 133 -6.82 8.39 15.40
N LYS A 134 -5.53 8.36 15.05
CA LYS A 134 -4.55 9.24 15.70
C LYS A 134 -4.66 10.67 15.16
N ARG A 135 -4.59 11.65 16.08
CA ARG A 135 -4.58 13.10 15.80
C ARG A 135 -5.69 13.53 14.84
N ILE A 136 -6.89 13.01 15.08
CA ILE A 136 -8.10 13.63 14.57
C ILE A 136 -8.32 14.89 15.38
N ASN A 137 -8.73 15.98 14.74
CA ASN A 137 -9.13 17.22 15.43
C ASN A 137 -10.49 17.03 16.13
N SER A 138 -10.52 16.22 17.18
CA SER A 138 -11.71 15.89 17.93
C SER A 138 -11.38 15.72 19.40
N ASN A 139 -12.38 15.94 20.25
CA ASN A 139 -12.27 15.87 21.70
C ASN A 139 -11.80 14.48 22.17
N LYS A 140 -11.09 14.42 23.29
CA LYS A 140 -10.36 13.27 23.87
C LYS A 140 -11.16 11.97 24.13
N ASN A 141 -12.44 11.91 23.80
CA ASN A 141 -13.32 10.75 23.99
C ASN A 141 -13.53 9.94 22.71
N ASP A 142 -12.68 10.11 21.70
CA ASP A 142 -12.90 9.48 20.40
C ASP A 142 -12.53 8.02 20.40
N GLU A 143 -13.56 7.22 20.34
CA GLU A 143 -13.53 5.82 19.94
C GLU A 143 -13.07 5.61 18.47
N ASN A 144 -12.64 6.65 17.77
CA ASN A 144 -12.25 6.61 16.36
C ASN A 144 -10.97 5.80 16.18
N ASN A 145 -11.14 4.55 15.78
CA ASN A 145 -10.05 3.66 15.40
C ASN A 145 -10.36 2.95 14.09
N PHE A 146 -9.37 2.23 13.56
CA PHE A 146 -9.50 1.57 12.27
C PHE A 146 -10.65 0.54 12.23
N LEU A 147 -10.88 -0.19 13.33
CA LEU A 147 -11.99 -1.16 13.42
C LEU A 147 -13.35 -0.47 13.29
N GLN A 148 -13.54 0.66 13.95
CA GLN A 148 -14.79 1.43 13.85
C GLN A 148 -15.00 2.03 12.46
N LEU A 149 -13.91 2.53 11.84
CA LEU A 149 -13.97 2.99 10.44
C LEU A 149 -14.51 1.87 9.53
N ILE A 150 -13.93 0.67 9.59
CA ILE A 150 -14.35 -0.43 8.71
C ILE A 150 -15.78 -0.90 9.02
N HIS A 151 -16.22 -0.87 10.28
CA HIS A 151 -17.61 -1.13 10.64
C HIS A 151 -18.60 -0.12 10.04
N LYS A 152 -18.23 1.16 9.99
CA LYS A 152 -19.07 2.20 9.39
C LYS A 152 -19.09 2.10 7.86
N LEU A 153 -17.94 1.81 7.25
CA LEU A 153 -17.84 1.61 5.80
C LEU A 153 -18.62 0.40 5.30
N ASP A 154 -18.66 -0.69 6.07
CA ASP A 154 -19.39 -1.91 5.71
C ASP A 154 -20.92 -1.69 5.55
N LYS A 155 -21.45 -0.64 6.21
CA LYS A 155 -22.87 -0.26 6.13
C LYS A 155 -23.22 0.58 4.89
N ILE A 156 -22.23 1.03 4.11
CA ILE A 156 -22.46 1.86 2.91
C ILE A 156 -22.92 0.97 1.76
N GLU A 157 -24.15 1.13 1.31
CA GLU A 157 -24.74 0.30 0.24
C GLU A 157 -24.24 0.65 -1.16
N THR A 158 -23.82 1.90 -1.37
CA THR A 158 -23.47 2.44 -2.69
C THR A 158 -22.11 1.96 -3.25
N ILE A 159 -21.30 1.27 -2.46
CA ILE A 159 -20.04 0.64 -2.88
C ILE A 159 -20.19 -0.89 -2.76
N ASP A 160 -19.78 -1.60 -3.81
CA ASP A 160 -19.88 -3.05 -3.84
C ASP A 160 -18.83 -3.73 -2.94
N ARG A 161 -17.60 -3.21 -2.90
CA ARG A 161 -16.53 -3.80 -2.08
C ARG A 161 -15.45 -2.82 -1.62
N PHE A 162 -14.87 -3.11 -0.47
CA PHE A 162 -13.74 -2.41 0.11
C PHE A 162 -12.52 -3.31 0.18
N ARG A 163 -11.34 -2.74 -0.05
CA ARG A 163 -10.05 -3.41 0.12
C ARG A 163 -9.17 -2.63 1.07
N ILE A 164 -8.61 -3.32 2.05
CA ILE A 164 -7.59 -2.75 2.94
C ILE A 164 -6.25 -2.81 2.19
N SER A 165 -5.54 -1.69 2.11
CA SER A 165 -4.18 -1.67 1.59
C SER A 165 -3.17 -2.22 2.62
N SER A 166 -2.01 -1.60 2.78
CA SER A 166 -1.00 -2.06 3.74
C SER A 166 -1.40 -1.77 5.18
N ILE A 167 -1.29 -2.78 6.05
CA ILE A 167 -1.51 -2.67 7.49
C ILE A 167 -0.40 -3.38 8.26
N GLU A 168 0.19 -2.71 9.25
CA GLU A 168 1.28 -3.24 10.07
C GLU A 168 0.81 -4.47 10.89
N PRO A 169 1.65 -5.53 11.02
CA PRO A 169 1.27 -6.77 11.72
C PRO A 169 0.80 -6.55 13.16
N ASN A 170 1.40 -5.61 13.87
CA ASN A 170 1.04 -5.30 15.26
C ASN A 170 -0.26 -4.48 15.39
N LEU A 171 -0.77 -3.91 14.31
CA LEU A 171 -2.04 -3.18 14.26
C LEU A 171 -3.17 -4.01 13.64
N LEU A 172 -2.83 -5.05 12.90
CA LEU A 172 -3.79 -6.02 12.38
C LEU A 172 -4.17 -7.01 13.49
N ASN A 173 -5.06 -6.61 14.39
CA ASN A 173 -5.51 -7.45 15.48
C ASN A 173 -6.59 -8.46 15.05
N ASP A 174 -6.90 -9.41 15.93
CA ASP A 174 -7.83 -10.50 15.63
C ASP A 174 -9.25 -9.99 15.36
N ASN A 175 -9.68 -8.91 16.03
CA ASN A 175 -11.00 -8.29 15.81
C ASN A 175 -11.15 -7.75 14.36
N ILE A 176 -10.09 -7.17 13.81
CA ILE A 176 -10.09 -6.71 12.40
C ILE A 176 -10.19 -7.91 11.46
N ILE A 177 -9.40 -8.97 11.70
CA ILE A 177 -9.41 -10.18 10.88
C ILE A 177 -10.77 -10.87 10.93
N GLU A 178 -11.34 -11.01 12.12
CA GLU A 178 -12.65 -11.62 12.32
C GLU A 178 -13.76 -10.78 11.65
N PHE A 179 -13.70 -9.45 11.79
CA PHE A 179 -14.65 -8.56 11.10
C PHE A 179 -14.59 -8.75 9.57
N VAL A 180 -13.39 -8.71 8.97
CA VAL A 180 -13.23 -8.89 7.53
C VAL A 180 -13.76 -10.25 7.08
N SER A 181 -13.58 -11.32 7.88
CA SER A 181 -14.08 -12.65 7.56
C SER A 181 -15.61 -12.76 7.50
N LYS A 182 -16.31 -11.91 8.27
CA LYS A 182 -17.79 -11.86 8.34
C LYS A 182 -18.40 -10.83 7.41
N SER A 183 -17.61 -9.87 6.94
CA SER A 183 -18.07 -8.79 6.07
C SER A 183 -18.45 -9.32 4.67
N LYS A 184 -19.52 -8.75 4.12
CA LYS A 184 -19.91 -8.99 2.72
C LYS A 184 -19.22 -8.05 1.73
N LYS A 185 -18.59 -6.98 2.23
CA LYS A 185 -17.99 -5.91 1.41
C LYS A 185 -16.48 -5.85 1.51
N PHE A 186 -15.92 -6.15 2.69
CA PHE A 186 -14.46 -6.21 2.84
C PHE A 186 -13.91 -7.49 2.23
N VAL A 187 -13.08 -7.35 1.23
CA VAL A 187 -12.56 -8.48 0.44
C VAL A 187 -11.41 -9.21 1.17
N PRO A 188 -11.29 -10.55 1.02
CA PRO A 188 -10.29 -11.37 1.70
C PRO A 188 -8.90 -11.20 1.07
N HIS A 189 -8.35 -10.00 1.18
CA HIS A 189 -7.01 -9.66 0.74
C HIS A 189 -6.32 -8.81 1.80
N PHE A 190 -5.12 -9.20 2.19
CA PHE A 190 -4.29 -8.48 3.15
C PHE A 190 -2.92 -8.21 2.55
N HIS A 191 -2.41 -7.00 2.76
CA HIS A 191 -1.04 -6.64 2.45
C HIS A 191 -0.34 -6.29 3.77
N ILE A 192 0.63 -7.11 4.18
CA ILE A 192 1.23 -7.04 5.50
C ILE A 192 2.75 -6.91 5.35
N PRO A 193 3.37 -5.78 5.74
CA PRO A 193 4.81 -5.61 5.62
C PRO A 193 5.56 -6.42 6.68
N LEU A 194 6.30 -7.45 6.26
CA LEU A 194 7.19 -8.23 7.13
C LEU A 194 8.57 -7.57 7.29
N GLN A 195 9.11 -7.07 6.22
CA GLN A 195 10.43 -6.48 6.03
C GLN A 195 11.59 -7.48 6.12
N SER A 196 11.65 -8.40 7.10
CA SER A 196 12.65 -9.47 7.21
C SER A 196 12.09 -10.67 7.98
N GLY A 197 12.50 -11.88 7.62
CA GLY A 197 12.22 -13.11 8.38
C GLY A 197 13.26 -13.43 9.45
N SER A 198 14.13 -12.47 9.78
CA SER A 198 15.11 -12.56 10.86
C SER A 198 14.78 -11.60 11.98
N ASP A 199 14.54 -12.08 13.18
CA ASP A 199 14.28 -11.26 14.37
C ASP A 199 15.43 -10.30 14.69
N LYS A 200 16.67 -10.72 14.43
CA LYS A 200 17.85 -9.88 14.58
C LYS A 200 17.80 -8.68 13.62
N ILE A 201 17.42 -8.89 12.39
CA ILE A 201 17.29 -7.80 11.40
C ILE A 201 16.06 -6.94 11.72
N LEU A 202 14.92 -7.52 12.09
CA LEU A 202 13.73 -6.77 12.52
C LEU A 202 14.03 -5.82 13.69
N LYS A 203 14.79 -6.28 14.69
CA LYS A 203 15.24 -5.44 15.81
C LYS A 203 16.13 -4.29 15.33
N LYS A 204 17.08 -4.53 14.43
CA LYS A 204 17.91 -3.48 13.82
C LYS A 204 17.09 -2.50 12.99
N MET A 205 16.08 -2.97 12.28
CA MET A 205 15.12 -2.14 11.56
C MET A 205 14.19 -1.35 12.49
N LYS A 206 14.24 -1.59 13.80
CA LYS A 206 13.33 -1.01 14.82
C LYS A 206 11.87 -1.31 14.52
N ARG A 207 11.58 -2.56 14.08
CA ARG A 207 10.20 -3.00 13.89
C ARG A 207 9.53 -3.25 15.25
N ARG A 208 8.20 -3.00 15.30
CA ARG A 208 7.39 -3.17 16.53
C ARG A 208 6.81 -4.59 16.66
N TYR A 209 7.35 -5.53 15.93
CA TYR A 209 6.98 -6.95 15.94
C TYR A 209 8.19 -7.80 15.57
N LEU A 210 8.06 -9.10 15.85
CA LEU A 210 8.99 -10.16 15.47
C LEU A 210 8.28 -11.19 14.61
N THR A 211 9.02 -12.16 14.09
CA THR A 211 8.53 -13.20 13.17
C THR A 211 7.35 -13.99 13.75
N ASN A 212 7.36 -14.26 15.06
CA ASN A 212 6.28 -15.01 15.71
C ASN A 212 4.92 -14.27 15.64
N LEU A 213 4.88 -12.95 15.88
CA LEU A 213 3.65 -12.18 15.72
C LEU A 213 3.15 -12.24 14.27
N PHE A 214 4.06 -12.11 13.30
CA PHE A 214 3.71 -12.18 11.90
C PHE A 214 3.13 -13.54 11.51
N LEU A 215 3.77 -14.63 11.95
CA LEU A 215 3.28 -15.99 11.75
C LEU A 215 1.87 -16.17 12.32
N ASN A 216 1.64 -15.69 13.55
CA ASN A 216 0.33 -15.75 14.19
C ASN A 216 -0.74 -15.01 13.39
N ARG A 217 -0.41 -13.83 12.81
CA ARG A 217 -1.35 -13.08 11.94
C ARG A 217 -1.71 -13.85 10.68
N VAL A 218 -0.71 -14.44 10.01
CA VAL A 218 -0.95 -15.28 8.82
C VAL A 218 -1.84 -16.47 9.19
N ASN A 219 -1.53 -17.18 10.27
CA ASN A 219 -2.32 -18.33 10.72
C ASN A 219 -3.76 -17.93 11.09
N THR A 220 -3.95 -16.83 11.79
CA THR A 220 -5.30 -16.33 12.13
C THR A 220 -6.09 -15.98 10.87
N ILE A 221 -5.50 -15.27 9.92
CA ILE A 221 -6.16 -14.95 8.65
C ILE A 221 -6.56 -16.23 7.92
N LYS A 222 -5.65 -17.20 7.80
CA LYS A 222 -5.91 -18.47 7.08
C LYS A 222 -6.93 -19.35 7.79
N LYS A 223 -6.97 -19.31 9.12
CA LYS A 223 -8.00 -19.99 9.91
C LYS A 223 -9.40 -19.48 9.61
N TYR A 224 -9.59 -18.16 9.54
CA TYR A 224 -10.89 -17.55 9.26
C TYR A 224 -11.22 -17.50 7.76
N MET A 225 -10.21 -17.31 6.92
CA MET A 225 -10.34 -17.11 5.47
C MET A 225 -9.27 -17.92 4.71
N PRO A 226 -9.44 -19.25 4.55
CA PRO A 226 -8.42 -20.12 3.92
C PRO A 226 -8.03 -19.65 2.50
N ASP A 227 -8.98 -19.10 1.75
CA ASP A 227 -8.81 -18.63 0.38
C ASP A 227 -8.34 -17.17 0.27
N SER A 228 -8.00 -16.53 1.39
CA SER A 228 -7.51 -15.16 1.38
C SER A 228 -6.16 -15.03 0.67
N CYS A 229 -5.97 -13.90 0.02
CA CYS A 229 -4.69 -13.51 -0.55
C CYS A 229 -3.89 -12.70 0.48
N ILE A 230 -2.64 -13.11 0.75
CA ILE A 230 -1.73 -12.39 1.64
C ILE A 230 -0.49 -11.98 0.85
N GLY A 231 -0.32 -10.68 0.64
CA GLY A 231 0.87 -10.05 0.07
C GLY A 231 1.81 -9.56 1.16
N VAL A 232 3.12 -9.71 0.94
CA VAL A 232 4.14 -9.43 1.95
C VAL A 232 5.28 -8.58 1.38
N ASP A 233 5.65 -7.49 2.06
CA ASP A 233 6.84 -6.71 1.71
C ASP A 233 8.07 -7.24 2.44
N VAL A 234 9.18 -7.33 1.71
CA VAL A 234 10.49 -7.77 2.24
C VAL A 234 11.60 -6.91 1.67
N ILE A 235 12.53 -6.51 2.54
CA ILE A 235 13.77 -5.80 2.18
C ILE A 235 14.94 -6.78 2.32
N VAL A 236 15.77 -6.89 1.28
CA VAL A 236 17.02 -7.67 1.29
C VAL A 236 18.23 -6.77 1.27
N GLY A 237 19.31 -7.22 1.91
CA GLY A 237 20.57 -6.49 1.93
C GLY A 237 20.60 -5.32 2.91
N PHE A 238 19.78 -5.36 3.95
CA PHE A 238 19.86 -4.40 5.05
C PHE A 238 21.20 -4.52 5.77
N PRO A 239 21.83 -3.41 6.26
CA PRO A 239 23.13 -3.46 6.92
C PRO A 239 23.20 -4.48 8.06
N GLY A 240 24.14 -5.43 7.92
CA GLY A 240 24.31 -6.54 8.86
C GLY A 240 23.44 -7.77 8.59
N GLU A 241 22.73 -7.84 7.46
CA GLU A 241 22.09 -9.06 7.01
C GLU A 241 23.14 -10.03 6.47
N SER A 242 23.70 -10.91 7.33
CA SER A 242 24.62 -11.98 6.93
C SER A 242 23.92 -13.00 6.02
N GLU A 243 24.66 -13.96 5.48
CA GLU A 243 24.07 -15.06 4.70
C GLU A 243 23.13 -15.92 5.57
N ASP A 244 23.50 -16.15 6.83
CA ASP A 244 22.64 -16.86 7.81
C ASP A 244 21.32 -16.11 8.04
N GLU A 245 21.34 -14.78 8.23
CA GLU A 245 20.11 -14.00 8.43
C GLU A 245 19.24 -13.94 7.16
N PHE A 246 19.85 -13.93 5.97
CA PHE A 246 19.11 -14.06 4.72
C PHE A 246 18.50 -15.46 4.57
N THR A 247 19.24 -16.52 4.92
CA THR A 247 18.74 -17.89 4.90
C THR A 247 17.56 -18.08 5.85
N LYS A 248 17.61 -17.52 7.07
CA LYS A 248 16.46 -17.49 7.99
C LYS A 248 15.24 -16.82 7.35
N THR A 249 15.45 -15.67 6.69
CA THR A 249 14.38 -14.95 5.98
C THR A 249 13.78 -15.80 4.87
N TYR A 250 14.60 -16.45 4.05
CA TYR A 250 14.15 -17.32 2.98
C TYR A 250 13.35 -18.50 3.52
N ASN A 251 13.88 -19.20 4.53
CA ASN A 251 13.23 -20.37 5.15
C ASN A 251 11.89 -19.98 5.78
N PHE A 252 11.85 -18.88 6.54
CA PHE A 252 10.61 -18.38 7.13
C PHE A 252 9.55 -18.09 6.06
N LEU A 253 9.90 -17.37 5.01
CA LEU A 253 8.99 -17.04 3.91
C LEU A 253 8.55 -18.28 3.11
N SER A 254 9.43 -19.28 2.99
CA SER A 254 9.14 -20.49 2.22
C SER A 254 8.01 -21.33 2.81
N VAL A 255 7.93 -21.41 4.16
CA VAL A 255 6.93 -22.20 4.87
C VAL A 255 5.62 -21.45 5.15
N LEU A 256 5.62 -20.11 5.11
CA LEU A 256 4.42 -19.32 5.35
C LEU A 256 3.36 -19.55 4.26
N ASP A 257 2.09 -19.62 4.65
CA ASP A 257 0.96 -19.63 3.70
C ASP A 257 0.60 -18.20 3.25
N ILE A 258 1.44 -17.66 2.38
CA ILE A 258 1.30 -16.35 1.75
C ILE A 258 1.25 -16.47 0.24
N SER A 259 0.67 -15.49 -0.43
CA SER A 259 0.35 -15.57 -1.86
C SER A 259 1.43 -14.98 -2.76
N TYR A 260 2.11 -13.94 -2.33
CA TYR A 260 3.18 -13.28 -3.10
C TYR A 260 4.06 -12.39 -2.22
N LEU A 261 5.23 -12.02 -2.75
CA LEU A 261 6.16 -11.09 -2.12
C LEU A 261 6.37 -9.85 -3.00
N HIS A 262 6.43 -8.69 -2.39
CA HIS A 262 7.07 -7.51 -2.94
C HIS A 262 8.47 -7.42 -2.36
N VAL A 263 9.48 -7.64 -3.21
CA VAL A 263 10.87 -7.71 -2.80
C VAL A 263 11.61 -6.43 -3.17
N PHE A 264 12.10 -5.74 -2.16
CA PHE A 264 12.88 -4.51 -2.27
C PHE A 264 14.35 -4.77 -1.91
N LYS A 265 15.25 -4.16 -2.65
CA LYS A 265 16.65 -4.04 -2.22
C LYS A 265 16.74 -2.89 -1.23
N TYR A 266 17.49 -3.06 -0.16
CA TYR A 266 17.82 -1.94 0.70
C TYR A 266 18.49 -0.84 -0.13
N SER A 267 18.06 0.38 0.09
CA SER A 267 18.62 1.58 -0.54
C SER A 267 18.95 2.57 0.56
N GLU A 268 20.14 3.07 0.52
CA GLU A 268 20.64 4.11 1.42
C GLU A 268 19.78 5.37 1.26
N ARG A 269 19.37 5.93 2.40
CA ARG A 269 18.57 7.16 2.44
C ARG A 269 19.21 8.14 3.38
N SER A 270 19.43 9.36 2.91
CA SER A 270 19.95 10.46 3.71
C SER A 270 19.12 10.65 4.99
N ASN A 271 19.79 10.98 6.07
CA ASN A 271 19.20 11.25 7.38
C ASN A 271 18.49 10.04 8.05
N THR A 272 18.70 8.81 7.55
CA THR A 272 18.23 7.59 8.22
C THR A 272 19.32 7.02 9.11
N GLU A 273 18.92 6.43 10.24
CA GLU A 273 19.86 5.82 11.18
C GLU A 273 20.62 4.64 10.56
N ALA A 274 19.94 3.87 9.71
CA ALA A 274 20.53 2.71 9.04
C ALA A 274 21.67 3.06 8.09
N LEU A 275 21.76 4.31 7.62
CA LEU A 275 22.89 4.78 6.81
C LEU A 275 24.23 4.64 7.54
N ASN A 276 24.22 4.78 8.87
CA ASN A 276 25.40 4.73 9.73
C ASN A 276 25.68 3.33 10.29
N TYR A 277 24.89 2.33 9.90
CA TYR A 277 25.10 0.97 10.40
C TYR A 277 26.29 0.29 9.73
N PRO A 278 27.12 -0.43 10.49
CA PRO A 278 28.22 -1.20 9.94
C PRO A 278 27.73 -2.40 9.12
N LYS A 279 28.65 -3.00 8.37
CA LYS A 279 28.41 -4.22 7.56
C LYS A 279 27.40 -3.97 6.44
N VAL A 280 27.65 -2.94 5.66
CA VAL A 280 26.90 -2.66 4.42
C VAL A 280 27.00 -3.85 3.47
N ILE A 281 25.89 -4.26 2.92
CA ILE A 281 25.82 -5.40 1.98
C ILE A 281 26.09 -4.88 0.56
N PRO A 282 27.05 -5.46 -0.18
CA PRO A 282 27.33 -5.05 -1.54
C PRO A 282 26.11 -5.19 -2.48
N GLU A 283 25.97 -4.27 -3.42
CA GLU A 283 24.82 -4.23 -4.36
C GLU A 283 24.64 -5.54 -5.13
N LEU A 284 25.73 -6.19 -5.53
CA LEU A 284 25.68 -7.48 -6.20
C LEU A 284 24.99 -8.56 -5.36
N ILE A 285 25.28 -8.59 -4.06
CA ILE A 285 24.65 -9.51 -3.12
C ILE A 285 23.17 -9.17 -2.93
N ARG A 286 22.83 -7.87 -2.79
CA ARG A 286 21.43 -7.42 -2.72
C ARG A 286 20.65 -7.86 -3.96
N LYS A 287 21.22 -7.70 -5.15
CA LYS A 287 20.63 -8.14 -6.42
C LYS A 287 20.40 -9.65 -6.46
N LYS A 288 21.40 -10.45 -6.05
CA LYS A 288 21.29 -11.92 -5.96
C LYS A 288 20.15 -12.33 -5.02
N ARG A 289 20.14 -11.81 -3.79
CA ARG A 289 19.08 -12.10 -2.79
C ARG A 289 17.69 -11.68 -3.26
N SER A 290 17.58 -10.49 -3.88
CA SER A 290 16.32 -10.01 -4.47
C SER A 290 15.81 -10.97 -5.55
N ASN A 291 16.67 -11.47 -6.42
CA ASN A 291 16.28 -12.43 -7.46
C ASN A 291 15.79 -13.75 -6.85
N ILE A 292 16.47 -14.28 -5.82
CA ILE A 292 16.05 -15.50 -5.12
C ILE A 292 14.62 -15.34 -4.54
N LEU A 293 14.35 -14.25 -3.82
CA LEU A 293 13.03 -14.03 -3.24
C LEU A 293 11.95 -13.70 -4.29
N ARG A 294 12.30 -13.08 -5.40
CA ARG A 294 11.37 -12.88 -6.53
C ARG A 294 10.97 -14.22 -7.16
N GLN A 295 11.90 -15.17 -7.31
CA GLN A 295 11.57 -16.52 -7.75
C GLN A 295 10.66 -17.24 -6.76
N LEU A 296 10.91 -17.08 -5.45
CA LEU A 296 10.02 -17.62 -4.42
C LEU A 296 8.60 -16.99 -4.53
N SER A 297 8.52 -15.68 -4.75
CA SER A 297 7.25 -14.96 -4.96
C SER A 297 6.47 -15.52 -6.15
N LEU A 298 7.14 -15.78 -7.27
CA LEU A 298 6.50 -16.38 -8.45
C LEU A 298 5.95 -17.78 -8.16
N LYS A 299 6.71 -18.62 -7.43
CA LYS A 299 6.28 -19.97 -7.03
C LYS A 299 5.05 -19.90 -6.13
N LYS A 300 5.06 -19.02 -5.10
CA LYS A 300 3.93 -18.84 -4.19
C LYS A 300 2.68 -18.32 -4.89
N ARG A 301 2.83 -17.34 -5.79
CA ARG A 301 1.70 -16.82 -6.58
C ARG A 301 1.09 -17.91 -7.47
N LYS A 302 1.94 -18.69 -8.14
CA LYS A 302 1.47 -19.80 -8.97
C LYS A 302 0.70 -20.83 -8.13
N TYR A 303 1.26 -21.22 -6.97
CA TYR A 303 0.60 -22.14 -6.04
C TYR A 303 -0.76 -21.61 -5.57
N PHE A 304 -0.81 -20.33 -5.14
CA PHE A 304 -2.06 -19.69 -4.73
C PHE A 304 -3.09 -19.66 -5.86
N TYR A 305 -2.68 -19.30 -7.08
CA TYR A 305 -3.59 -19.29 -8.23
C TYR A 305 -4.10 -20.70 -8.55
N GLN A 306 -3.23 -21.71 -8.52
CA GLN A 306 -3.61 -23.11 -8.75
C GLN A 306 -4.62 -23.62 -7.73
N SER A 307 -4.48 -23.26 -6.45
CA SER A 307 -5.42 -23.63 -5.39
C SER A 307 -6.82 -23.03 -5.56
N GLN A 308 -6.99 -22.06 -6.43
CA GLN A 308 -8.26 -21.40 -6.68
C GLN A 308 -8.93 -21.83 -7.99
N ILE A 309 -8.27 -22.65 -8.80
CA ILE A 309 -8.88 -23.22 -10.01
C ILE A 309 -10.07 -24.11 -9.62
N GLY A 310 -11.16 -24.00 -10.38
CA GLY A 310 -12.45 -24.65 -10.09
C GLY A 310 -13.34 -23.88 -9.12
N LYS A 311 -12.84 -22.88 -8.42
CA LYS A 311 -13.65 -22.05 -7.50
C LYS A 311 -14.42 -20.98 -8.25
N LYS A 312 -15.61 -20.69 -7.74
CA LYS A 312 -16.50 -19.64 -8.26
C LYS A 312 -16.30 -18.36 -7.46
N LEU A 313 -15.68 -17.34 -8.08
CA LEU A 313 -15.27 -16.08 -7.45
C LEU A 313 -15.91 -14.87 -8.12
N ASN A 314 -16.05 -13.77 -7.38
CA ASN A 314 -16.56 -12.49 -7.90
C ASN A 314 -15.41 -11.69 -8.52
N ILE A 315 -15.49 -11.42 -9.81
CA ILE A 315 -14.47 -10.71 -10.58
C ILE A 315 -14.97 -9.31 -10.89
N LEU A 316 -14.23 -8.28 -10.46
CA LEU A 316 -14.43 -6.92 -10.95
C LEU A 316 -13.63 -6.74 -12.23
N PHE A 317 -14.31 -6.57 -13.36
CA PHE A 317 -13.68 -6.31 -14.64
C PHE A 317 -13.30 -4.85 -14.80
N GLU A 318 -12.10 -4.61 -15.31
CA GLU A 318 -11.59 -3.27 -15.64
C GLU A 318 -12.24 -2.74 -16.93
N SER A 319 -12.02 -1.46 -17.25
CA SER A 319 -12.69 -0.80 -18.37
C SER A 319 -11.85 -0.70 -19.64
N GLU A 320 -10.69 -1.34 -19.69
CA GLU A 320 -9.76 -1.24 -20.81
C GLU A 320 -9.75 -2.49 -21.69
N ASN A 321 -9.77 -2.26 -23.01
CA ASN A 321 -9.43 -3.30 -23.98
C ASN A 321 -7.91 -3.41 -24.11
N LYS A 322 -7.37 -4.55 -23.74
CA LYS A 322 -5.93 -4.85 -23.85
C LYS A 322 -5.71 -5.92 -24.94
N ASN A 323 -5.56 -5.48 -26.17
CA ASN A 323 -5.33 -6.36 -27.33
C ASN A 323 -6.38 -7.48 -27.48
N GLY A 324 -7.65 -7.12 -27.45
CA GLY A 324 -8.76 -8.07 -27.58
C GLY A 324 -9.13 -8.78 -26.28
N PHE A 325 -8.59 -8.36 -25.14
CA PHE A 325 -8.91 -8.91 -23.83
C PHE A 325 -9.40 -7.85 -22.87
N ILE A 326 -10.22 -8.28 -21.91
CA ILE A 326 -10.58 -7.55 -20.71
C ILE A 326 -9.92 -8.21 -19.50
N GLU A 327 -9.35 -7.40 -18.62
CA GLU A 327 -8.73 -7.87 -17.38
C GLU A 327 -9.65 -7.55 -16.19
N GLY A 328 -9.45 -8.26 -15.09
CA GLY A 328 -10.16 -8.02 -13.85
C GLY A 328 -9.47 -8.66 -12.65
N TYR A 329 -10.02 -8.40 -11.47
CA TYR A 329 -9.52 -8.97 -10.22
C TYR A 329 -10.64 -9.61 -9.42
N THR A 330 -10.37 -10.81 -8.91
CA THR A 330 -11.26 -11.44 -7.93
C THR A 330 -11.24 -10.70 -6.60
N GLU A 331 -12.19 -11.01 -5.71
CA GLU A 331 -12.17 -10.51 -4.34
C GLU A 331 -10.86 -10.85 -3.62
N ASN A 332 -10.31 -12.05 -3.79
CA ASN A 332 -9.02 -12.46 -3.24
C ASN A 332 -7.81 -12.13 -4.16
N TYR A 333 -7.93 -11.11 -4.99
CA TYR A 333 -6.85 -10.45 -5.75
C TYR A 333 -6.17 -11.31 -6.82
N ILE A 334 -6.84 -12.31 -7.37
CA ILE A 334 -6.35 -13.06 -8.53
C ILE A 334 -6.60 -12.24 -9.79
N LYS A 335 -5.57 -12.09 -10.61
CA LYS A 335 -5.67 -11.41 -11.88
C LYS A 335 -6.28 -12.35 -12.92
N VAL A 336 -7.40 -11.93 -13.49
CA VAL A 336 -8.17 -12.68 -14.48
C VAL A 336 -8.09 -11.99 -15.83
N ARG A 337 -8.08 -12.77 -16.90
CA ARG A 337 -8.18 -12.28 -18.28
C ARG A 337 -9.22 -13.08 -19.05
N ASP A 338 -10.08 -12.37 -19.76
CA ASP A 338 -11.12 -12.93 -20.60
C ASP A 338 -11.15 -12.21 -21.95
N TYR A 339 -11.88 -12.74 -22.94
CA TYR A 339 -12.08 -12.05 -24.21
C TYR A 339 -12.83 -10.74 -24.01
N TRP A 340 -12.44 -9.73 -24.81
CA TRP A 340 -13.05 -8.42 -24.75
C TRP A 340 -14.55 -8.48 -24.99
N ASN A 341 -15.29 -7.89 -24.09
CA ASN A 341 -16.72 -7.66 -24.19
C ASN A 341 -17.06 -6.36 -23.45
N PRO A 342 -17.55 -5.32 -24.14
CA PRO A 342 -17.86 -4.03 -23.53
C PRO A 342 -18.91 -4.13 -22.42
N ASN A 343 -19.81 -5.10 -22.47
CA ASN A 343 -20.83 -5.33 -21.44
C ASN A 343 -20.26 -5.84 -20.10
N LYS A 344 -18.98 -6.24 -20.07
CA LYS A 344 -18.28 -6.62 -18.84
C LYS A 344 -17.61 -5.43 -18.13
N MET A 345 -17.41 -4.32 -18.83
CA MET A 345 -16.71 -3.16 -18.27
C MET A 345 -17.36 -2.69 -16.97
N ASN A 346 -16.56 -2.46 -15.95
CA ASN A 346 -16.96 -1.96 -14.63
C ASN A 346 -18.12 -2.76 -14.00
N THR A 347 -18.14 -4.08 -14.24
CA THR A 347 -19.13 -5.00 -13.64
C THR A 347 -18.45 -5.99 -12.71
N ILE A 348 -19.19 -6.43 -11.69
CA ILE A 348 -18.79 -7.56 -10.85
C ILE A 348 -19.56 -8.78 -11.31
N GLN A 349 -18.84 -9.81 -11.77
CA GLN A 349 -19.45 -11.05 -12.25
C GLN A 349 -18.89 -12.26 -11.52
N LYS A 350 -19.77 -13.15 -11.09
CA LYS A 350 -19.38 -14.41 -10.45
C LYS A 350 -19.05 -15.45 -11.52
N ARG A 351 -17.78 -15.90 -11.58
CA ARG A 351 -17.27 -16.82 -12.61
C ARG A 351 -16.41 -17.91 -11.97
N VAL A 352 -16.31 -19.06 -12.64
CA VAL A 352 -15.43 -20.16 -12.25
C VAL A 352 -14.06 -19.92 -12.90
N LEU A 353 -12.99 -20.03 -12.11
CA LEU A 353 -11.63 -20.00 -12.65
C LEU A 353 -11.29 -21.36 -13.27
N SER A 354 -10.93 -21.37 -14.57
CA SER A 354 -10.75 -22.62 -15.35
C SER A 354 -9.28 -23.06 -15.47
N SER A 355 -8.36 -22.12 -15.68
CA SER A 355 -6.95 -22.42 -15.93
C SER A 355 -6.06 -21.20 -15.68
N ILE A 356 -4.74 -21.41 -15.76
CA ILE A 356 -3.74 -20.33 -15.73
C ILE A 356 -3.05 -20.31 -17.08
N ASP A 357 -3.05 -19.17 -17.76
CA ASP A 357 -2.41 -19.01 -19.06
C ASP A 357 -0.87 -18.84 -18.93
N LYS A 358 -0.16 -18.88 -20.08
CA LYS A 358 1.30 -18.73 -20.14
C LYS A 358 1.81 -17.40 -19.60
N MET A 359 0.97 -16.37 -19.58
CA MET A 359 1.29 -15.04 -19.04
C MET A 359 1.00 -14.92 -17.52
N GLY A 360 0.48 -15.97 -16.89
CA GLY A 360 0.16 -16.01 -15.46
C GLY A 360 -1.18 -15.37 -15.08
N TYR A 361 -2.12 -15.23 -16.01
CA TYR A 361 -3.50 -14.82 -15.74
C TYR A 361 -4.40 -16.05 -15.57
N CYS A 362 -5.37 -15.96 -14.67
CA CYS A 362 -6.42 -16.94 -14.62
C CYS A 362 -7.43 -16.69 -15.78
N ARG A 363 -7.93 -17.79 -16.36
CA ARG A 363 -9.01 -17.81 -17.34
C ARG A 363 -10.31 -18.24 -16.67
N ILE A 364 -11.43 -17.84 -17.28
CA ILE A 364 -12.78 -18.17 -16.81
C ILE A 364 -13.55 -18.94 -17.88
#